data_4eeb427c39d3a583ad1be1e03f7da4be
#
_entry.id   4eeb427c39d3a583ad1be1e03f7da4be
#
_cell.length_a   1.000
_cell.length_b   1.000
_cell.length_c   1.000
_cell.angle_alpha   90.00
_cell.angle_beta   90.00
_cell.angle_gamma   90.00
#
_symmetry.space_group_name_H-M   'P 1'
#
loop_
_entity.id
_entity.type
_entity.pdbx_description
1 polymer ?
#
loop_
_entity_poly.entity_id
_entity_poly.type
_entity_poly.pdbx_seq_one_letter_code
_entity_poly.pdbx_strand_id
1 'polypeptide(L)'
;MTFATRDPSGTLGVHGVMNHLLEDVAGSWHCVYADNLFITLDTLRRARAMHIHLSGTARTNFGFPRLLKDVEGKNLGRGEYVWKMTSDGILAVAWKDSILAQFMSNWHDPTARGTVFRRQRGCAQKQAIAAPRIAADYNEFMGAVDQHDALRGSASCSQMSMKWWHALFWWMLDAAMVNAYCVYSFAEKKASREPARRDVFVEDVILELTGLSERVKPETPLATPKRRRRTDARWGIDCCDPRPESYRKRKRCALCSELEDKENKIKQRCGVCKTHLCRAHFGTWHDGPLNRR
;
A
#
# COMPACT_ATOMS: atom_id res chain seq x y z
N MET A 1 -2.33 7.18 -10.13
CA MET A 1 -3.52 7.43 -10.97
C MET A 1 -3.13 7.10 -12.38
N THR A 2 -3.52 5.96 -12.90
CA THR A 2 -3.37 5.60 -14.31
C THR A 2 -4.54 6.21 -15.04
N PHE A 3 -4.29 7.23 -15.85
CA PHE A 3 -5.30 7.75 -16.76
C PHE A 3 -5.47 6.72 -17.87
N ALA A 4 -6.56 5.96 -17.81
CA ALA A 4 -6.97 5.12 -18.93
C ALA A 4 -7.41 6.04 -20.07
N THR A 5 -6.50 6.38 -20.98
CA THR A 5 -6.87 6.94 -22.27
C THR A 5 -7.63 5.85 -23.04
N ARG A 6 -8.83 6.17 -23.48
CA ARG A 6 -9.57 5.30 -24.40
C ARG A 6 -8.76 5.19 -25.70
N ASP A 7 -8.43 3.98 -26.08
CA ASP A 7 -7.99 3.67 -27.44
C ASP A 7 -9.08 4.13 -28.42
N PRO A 8 -8.75 4.63 -29.61
CA PRO A 8 -9.73 4.92 -30.67
C PRO A 8 -10.68 3.77 -31.00
N SER A 9 -10.30 2.52 -30.66
CA SER A 9 -11.16 1.31 -30.77
C SER A 9 -12.12 1.12 -29.59
N GLY A 10 -12.14 1.97 -28.58
CA GLY A 10 -13.15 1.97 -27.52
C GLY A 10 -12.96 0.95 -26.40
N THR A 11 -11.87 0.20 -26.35
CA THR A 11 -11.64 -0.91 -25.41
C THR A 11 -10.32 -0.78 -24.64
N LEU A 12 -10.22 0.15 -23.71
CA LEU A 12 -9.15 0.11 -22.71
C LEU A 12 -9.74 -0.26 -21.34
N GLY A 13 -9.97 -1.56 -21.17
CA GLY A 13 -9.98 -2.16 -19.84
C GLY A 13 -8.57 -2.18 -19.25
N VAL A 14 -8.46 -2.51 -17.95
CA VAL A 14 -7.20 -2.65 -17.20
C VAL A 14 -6.15 -3.47 -17.96
N HIS A 15 -6.56 -4.46 -18.73
CA HIS A 15 -5.68 -5.30 -19.54
C HIS A 15 -5.06 -4.58 -20.74
N GLY A 16 -5.78 -3.61 -21.34
CA GLY A 16 -5.22 -2.77 -22.40
C GLY A 16 -4.07 -1.88 -21.89
N VAL A 17 -4.22 -1.32 -20.70
CA VAL A 17 -3.14 -0.54 -20.05
C VAL A 17 -1.92 -1.42 -19.82
N MET A 18 -2.10 -2.65 -19.32
CA MET A 18 -1.00 -3.58 -19.12
C MET A 18 -0.28 -3.95 -20.42
N ASN A 19 -1.04 -4.23 -21.47
CA ASN A 19 -0.45 -4.54 -22.77
C ASN A 19 0.37 -3.38 -23.32
N HIS A 20 -0.12 -2.16 -23.22
CA HIS A 20 0.61 -0.96 -23.66
C HIS A 20 1.93 -0.76 -22.86
N LEU A 21 1.89 -0.95 -21.55
CA LEU A 21 3.11 -0.88 -20.73
C LEU A 21 4.12 -1.98 -21.04
N LEU A 22 3.67 -3.14 -21.52
CA LEU A 22 4.55 -4.23 -21.91
C LEU A 22 5.21 -4.01 -23.29
N GLU A 23 4.59 -3.22 -24.18
CA GLU A 23 5.14 -2.89 -25.50
C GLU A 23 6.50 -2.21 -25.41
N ASP A 24 6.70 -1.32 -24.44
CA ASP A 24 7.95 -0.58 -24.23
C ASP A 24 9.14 -1.49 -23.84
N VAL A 25 8.88 -2.68 -23.32
CA VAL A 25 9.89 -3.65 -22.87
C VAL A 25 9.88 -4.95 -23.66
N ALA A 26 9.16 -4.97 -24.79
CA ALA A 26 9.05 -6.15 -25.64
C ALA A 26 10.40 -6.59 -26.21
N GLY A 27 10.61 -7.90 -26.36
CA GLY A 27 11.82 -8.49 -26.95
C GLY A 27 13.04 -8.56 -26.05
N SER A 28 12.97 -8.01 -24.82
CA SER A 28 14.13 -7.88 -23.92
C SER A 28 14.19 -8.90 -22.78
N TRP A 29 13.26 -9.84 -22.71
CA TRP A 29 13.17 -10.88 -21.68
C TRP A 29 13.17 -10.32 -20.24
N HIS A 30 12.63 -9.10 -20.06
CA HIS A 30 12.48 -8.52 -18.74
C HIS A 30 11.52 -9.34 -17.86
N CYS A 31 11.86 -9.41 -16.56
CA CYS A 31 10.97 -9.98 -15.55
C CYS A 31 10.03 -8.88 -15.01
N VAL A 32 8.75 -9.02 -15.27
CA VAL A 32 7.71 -8.10 -14.82
C VAL A 32 6.86 -8.76 -13.74
N TYR A 33 6.68 -8.06 -12.64
CA TYR A 33 5.83 -8.48 -11.52
C TYR A 33 4.62 -7.56 -11.42
N ALA A 34 3.43 -8.15 -11.43
CA ALA A 34 2.19 -7.39 -11.45
C ALA A 34 1.18 -7.90 -10.40
N ASP A 35 0.29 -7.02 -9.95
CA ASP A 35 -0.78 -7.39 -9.04
C ASP A 35 -1.88 -8.18 -9.75
N ASN A 36 -2.73 -8.80 -8.96
CA ASN A 36 -3.86 -9.65 -9.37
C ASN A 36 -4.86 -8.95 -10.32
N LEU A 37 -4.83 -7.62 -10.39
CA LEU A 37 -5.65 -6.84 -11.30
C LEU A 37 -5.24 -7.04 -12.77
N PHE A 38 -3.96 -7.28 -13.00
CA PHE A 38 -3.35 -7.36 -14.33
C PHE A 38 -3.07 -8.79 -14.80
N ILE A 39 -3.01 -9.75 -13.86
CA ILE A 39 -2.65 -11.13 -14.15
C ILE A 39 -3.87 -11.92 -14.60
N THR A 40 -3.87 -12.28 -15.87
CA THR A 40 -4.84 -13.21 -16.48
C THR A 40 -4.11 -14.19 -17.38
N LEU A 41 -4.77 -15.29 -17.74
CA LEU A 41 -4.19 -16.26 -18.68
C LEU A 41 -3.84 -15.62 -20.04
N ASP A 42 -4.69 -14.70 -20.51
CA ASP A 42 -4.48 -13.99 -21.77
C ASP A 42 -3.29 -13.03 -21.71
N THR A 43 -3.17 -12.21 -20.63
CA THR A 43 -2.03 -11.31 -20.47
C THR A 43 -0.70 -12.06 -20.35
N LEU A 44 -0.69 -13.23 -19.68
CA LEU A 44 0.52 -14.07 -19.57
C LEU A 44 0.93 -14.64 -20.93
N ARG A 45 -0.03 -15.07 -21.76
CA ARG A 45 0.26 -15.55 -23.12
C ARG A 45 0.79 -14.44 -24.03
N ARG A 46 0.17 -13.26 -23.98
CA ARG A 46 0.63 -12.07 -24.73
C ARG A 46 2.04 -11.66 -24.31
N ALA A 47 2.29 -11.55 -23.01
CA ALA A 47 3.63 -11.24 -22.50
C ALA A 47 4.68 -12.24 -23.01
N ARG A 48 4.35 -13.54 -23.04
CA ARG A 48 5.23 -14.58 -23.58
C ARG A 48 5.50 -14.39 -25.07
N ALA A 49 4.48 -14.07 -25.85
CA ALA A 49 4.62 -13.78 -27.27
C ALA A 49 5.49 -12.53 -27.52
N MET A 50 5.52 -11.60 -26.60
CA MET A 50 6.36 -10.40 -26.59
C MET A 50 7.76 -10.64 -26.00
N HIS A 51 8.13 -11.87 -25.69
CA HIS A 51 9.39 -12.25 -25.02
C HIS A 51 9.59 -11.53 -23.67
N ILE A 52 8.53 -11.51 -22.85
CA ILE A 52 8.53 -10.94 -21.51
C ILE A 52 8.19 -12.02 -20.50
N HIS A 53 8.93 -12.09 -19.41
CA HIS A 53 8.64 -12.90 -18.24
C HIS A 53 7.68 -12.17 -17.33
N LEU A 54 6.40 -12.59 -17.32
CA LEU A 54 5.36 -11.98 -16.49
C LEU A 54 4.92 -12.93 -15.38
N SER A 55 4.84 -12.44 -14.16
CA SER A 55 4.35 -13.17 -13.00
C SER A 55 3.67 -12.26 -11.99
N GLY A 56 2.80 -12.83 -11.18
CA GLY A 56 2.16 -12.08 -10.10
C GLY A 56 1.08 -12.87 -9.38
N THR A 57 0.40 -12.18 -8.48
CA THR A 57 -0.78 -12.73 -7.80
C THR A 57 -1.94 -12.88 -8.78
N ALA A 58 -2.79 -13.88 -8.58
CA ALA A 58 -3.90 -14.17 -9.48
C ALA A 58 -5.23 -14.20 -8.74
N ARG A 59 -6.29 -13.74 -9.41
CA ARG A 59 -7.67 -13.90 -8.94
C ARG A 59 -8.26 -15.20 -9.45
N THR A 60 -9.09 -15.82 -8.62
CA THR A 60 -9.78 -17.08 -8.97
C THR A 60 -10.65 -16.99 -10.22
N ASN A 61 -11.09 -15.78 -10.61
CA ASN A 61 -12.06 -15.57 -11.69
C ASN A 61 -11.43 -15.30 -13.07
N PHE A 62 -10.09 -15.13 -13.14
CA PHE A 62 -9.39 -14.72 -14.37
C PHE A 62 -8.50 -15.82 -14.94
N GLY A 63 -9.07 -17.00 -15.18
CA GLY A 63 -8.34 -18.12 -15.80
C GLY A 63 -7.55 -18.99 -14.85
N PHE A 64 -7.61 -18.74 -13.53
CA PHE A 64 -6.98 -19.61 -12.55
C PHE A 64 -7.67 -20.98 -12.51
N PRO A 65 -6.91 -22.12 -12.50
CA PRO A 65 -7.49 -23.45 -12.61
C PRO A 65 -8.46 -23.77 -11.49
N ARG A 66 -9.69 -24.23 -11.83
CA ARG A 66 -10.74 -24.58 -10.85
C ARG A 66 -10.26 -25.62 -9.82
N LEU A 67 -9.48 -26.61 -10.26
CA LEU A 67 -8.96 -27.65 -9.38
C LEU A 67 -8.02 -27.12 -8.29
N LEU A 68 -7.41 -25.97 -8.48
CA LEU A 68 -6.59 -25.29 -7.46
C LEU A 68 -7.42 -24.38 -6.55
N LYS A 69 -8.62 -23.94 -6.98
CA LYS A 69 -9.57 -23.22 -6.15
C LYS A 69 -10.13 -24.10 -5.02
N ASP A 70 -10.40 -25.37 -5.34
CA ASP A 70 -10.96 -26.34 -4.40
C ASP A 70 -9.95 -26.81 -3.32
N VAL A 71 -8.69 -26.36 -3.43
CA VAL A 71 -7.64 -26.62 -2.44
C VAL A 71 -7.92 -25.90 -1.11
N GLU A 72 -8.78 -24.89 -1.08
CA GLU A 72 -9.22 -24.25 0.18
C GLU A 72 -9.80 -25.26 1.18
N GLY A 73 -10.40 -26.36 0.71
CA GLY A 73 -10.90 -27.46 1.54
C GLY A 73 -9.86 -28.54 1.86
N LYS A 74 -8.66 -28.50 1.31
CA LYS A 74 -7.61 -29.49 1.59
C LYS A 74 -6.69 -28.97 2.69
N ASN A 75 -6.32 -29.84 3.62
CA ASN A 75 -5.41 -29.55 4.74
C ASN A 75 -3.97 -29.30 4.26
N LEU A 76 -3.73 -28.20 3.54
CA LEU A 76 -2.38 -27.74 3.26
C LEU A 76 -1.77 -27.12 4.50
N GLY A 77 -0.62 -27.65 4.91
CA GLY A 77 0.21 -27.08 5.95
C GLY A 77 0.82 -25.72 5.50
N ARG A 78 1.19 -24.89 6.47
CA ARG A 78 1.87 -23.64 6.18
C ARG A 78 3.20 -23.88 5.49
N GLY A 79 3.42 -23.23 4.35
CA GLY A 79 4.59 -23.43 3.50
C GLY A 79 4.38 -24.45 2.38
N GLU A 80 3.31 -25.23 2.42
CA GLU A 80 2.98 -26.16 1.35
C GLU A 80 2.31 -25.46 0.18
N TYR A 81 2.49 -26.01 -1.01
CA TYR A 81 1.88 -25.49 -2.23
C TYR A 81 1.53 -26.60 -3.20
N VAL A 82 0.57 -26.34 -4.04
CA VAL A 82 0.14 -27.16 -5.16
C VAL A 82 0.18 -26.33 -6.43
N TRP A 83 0.41 -26.98 -7.55
CA TRP A 83 0.55 -26.30 -8.83
C TRP A 83 -0.10 -27.05 -9.99
N LYS A 84 -0.39 -26.32 -11.03
CA LYS A 84 -0.77 -26.84 -12.35
C LYS A 84 -0.11 -25.99 -13.43
N MET A 85 0.19 -26.65 -14.53
CA MET A 85 0.74 -25.99 -15.72
C MET A 85 -0.16 -26.28 -16.91
N THR A 86 -0.36 -25.29 -17.75
CA THR A 86 -1.06 -25.44 -19.03
C THR A 86 -0.12 -26.08 -20.04
N SER A 87 -0.66 -26.64 -21.15
CA SER A 87 0.13 -27.23 -22.25
C SER A 87 1.07 -26.22 -22.91
N ASP A 88 0.72 -24.94 -22.86
CA ASP A 88 1.52 -23.84 -23.36
C ASP A 88 2.47 -23.25 -22.28
N GLY A 89 2.67 -23.93 -21.16
CA GLY A 89 3.69 -23.63 -20.16
C GLY A 89 3.36 -22.46 -19.24
N ILE A 90 2.08 -22.09 -19.05
CA ILE A 90 1.67 -21.14 -18.02
C ILE A 90 1.47 -21.88 -16.70
N LEU A 91 2.22 -21.48 -15.70
CA LEU A 91 2.19 -22.02 -14.35
C LEU A 91 1.11 -21.32 -13.51
N ALA A 92 0.33 -22.09 -12.76
CA ALA A 92 -0.55 -21.62 -11.70
C ALA A 92 -0.18 -22.32 -10.39
N VAL A 93 -0.02 -21.58 -9.31
CA VAL A 93 0.37 -22.07 -7.99
C VAL A 93 -0.60 -21.56 -6.93
N ALA A 94 -1.01 -22.44 -6.03
CA ALA A 94 -1.72 -22.09 -4.81
C ALA A 94 -0.82 -22.47 -3.61
N TRP A 95 -0.38 -21.49 -2.86
CA TRP A 95 0.54 -21.61 -1.74
C TRP A 95 -0.11 -21.20 -0.43
N LYS A 96 0.08 -21.99 0.63
CA LYS A 96 -0.44 -21.72 1.97
C LYS A 96 0.60 -21.00 2.81
N ASP A 97 0.36 -19.71 3.05
CA ASP A 97 1.00 -18.93 4.12
C ASP A 97 0.04 -18.81 5.32
N SER A 98 -0.29 -17.64 5.77
CA SER A 98 -1.40 -17.40 6.72
C SER A 98 -2.77 -17.59 6.05
N ILE A 99 -2.87 -17.18 4.80
CA ILE A 99 -4.00 -17.41 3.89
C ILE A 99 -3.51 -18.11 2.63
N LEU A 100 -4.42 -18.64 1.83
CA LEU A 100 -4.08 -19.23 0.54
C LEU A 100 -3.76 -18.09 -0.46
N ALA A 101 -2.51 -18.03 -0.91
CA ALA A 101 -2.06 -17.10 -1.93
C ALA A 101 -1.97 -17.80 -3.30
N GLN A 102 -2.44 -17.14 -4.33
CA GLN A 102 -2.51 -17.68 -5.68
C GLN A 102 -1.63 -16.85 -6.61
N PHE A 103 -0.81 -17.54 -7.39
CA PHE A 103 0.14 -16.94 -8.31
C PHE A 103 0.02 -17.57 -9.70
N MET A 104 0.30 -16.79 -10.74
CA MET A 104 0.46 -17.28 -12.10
C MET A 104 1.73 -16.70 -12.72
N SER A 105 2.36 -17.48 -13.62
CA SER A 105 3.59 -17.10 -14.32
C SER A 105 3.71 -17.80 -15.66
N ASN A 106 4.40 -17.16 -16.60
CA ASN A 106 4.73 -17.72 -17.90
C ASN A 106 6.17 -18.27 -18.00
N TRP A 107 6.96 -18.26 -16.91
CA TRP A 107 8.36 -18.62 -16.95
C TRP A 107 8.91 -19.38 -15.75
N HIS A 108 8.27 -19.36 -14.59
CA HIS A 108 8.76 -20.04 -13.39
C HIS A 108 8.69 -21.56 -13.50
N ASP A 109 9.68 -22.23 -12.92
CA ASP A 109 9.68 -23.68 -12.71
C ASP A 109 8.76 -24.04 -11.53
N PRO A 110 7.79 -24.97 -11.71
CA PRO A 110 6.88 -25.39 -10.66
C PRO A 110 7.57 -26.09 -9.47
N THR A 111 8.75 -26.70 -9.71
CA THR A 111 9.49 -27.45 -8.68
C THR A 111 10.46 -26.59 -7.90
N ALA A 112 10.77 -25.40 -8.41
CA ALA A 112 11.71 -24.48 -7.79
C ALA A 112 11.16 -23.94 -6.46
N ARG A 113 11.97 -24.08 -5.42
CA ARG A 113 11.63 -23.63 -4.06
C ARG A 113 12.36 -22.35 -3.70
N GLY A 114 11.74 -21.56 -2.83
CA GLY A 114 12.27 -20.35 -2.24
C GLY A 114 11.92 -20.27 -0.76
N THR A 115 12.28 -19.16 -0.15
CA THR A 115 12.00 -18.89 1.25
C THR A 115 11.45 -17.48 1.37
N VAL A 116 10.37 -17.33 2.14
CA VAL A 116 9.77 -16.03 2.46
C VAL A 116 9.90 -15.78 3.96
N PHE A 117 10.36 -14.59 4.33
CA PHE A 117 10.51 -14.20 5.74
C PHE A 117 9.28 -13.45 6.23
N ARG A 118 8.62 -13.97 7.27
CA ARG A 118 7.43 -13.38 7.88
C ARG A 118 7.64 -13.05 9.34
N ARG A 119 7.18 -11.85 9.76
CA ARG A 119 7.17 -11.49 11.18
C ARG A 119 5.98 -12.17 11.86
N GLN A 120 6.25 -12.91 12.91
CA GLN A 120 5.21 -13.51 13.73
C GLN A 120 4.76 -12.52 14.81
N ARG A 121 3.46 -12.52 15.13
CA ARG A 121 2.92 -11.64 16.17
C ARG A 121 3.57 -11.97 17.52
N GLY A 122 4.15 -10.96 18.16
CA GLY A 122 4.88 -11.13 19.43
C GLY A 122 6.35 -11.52 19.32
N CYS A 123 6.87 -11.83 18.12
CA CYS A 123 8.30 -12.09 17.90
C CYS A 123 9.00 -10.95 17.19
N ALA A 124 10.18 -10.55 17.68
CA ALA A 124 11.03 -9.55 17.01
C ALA A 124 11.68 -10.12 15.74
N GLN A 125 11.97 -11.42 15.74
CA GLN A 125 12.64 -12.09 14.62
C GLN A 125 11.65 -12.52 13.53
N LYS A 126 12.08 -12.45 12.28
CA LYS A 126 11.34 -12.98 11.13
C LYS A 126 11.55 -14.48 11.05
N GLN A 127 10.48 -15.23 10.85
CA GLN A 127 10.51 -16.67 10.61
C GLN A 127 10.62 -16.96 9.11
N ALA A 128 11.49 -17.87 8.75
CA ALA A 128 11.62 -18.39 7.39
C ALA A 128 10.49 -19.40 7.12
N ILE A 129 9.75 -19.20 6.05
CA ILE A 129 8.65 -20.08 5.60
C ILE A 129 9.00 -20.61 4.22
N ALA A 130 8.87 -21.91 4.03
CA ALA A 130 9.03 -22.51 2.72
C ALA A 130 7.99 -21.96 1.74
N ALA A 131 8.41 -21.66 0.53
CA ALA A 131 7.55 -21.07 -0.49
C ALA A 131 7.95 -21.58 -1.88
N PRO A 132 7.04 -21.58 -2.86
CA PRO A 132 7.43 -21.76 -4.26
C PRO A 132 8.26 -20.54 -4.71
N ARG A 133 9.17 -20.74 -5.64
CA ARG A 133 10.08 -19.69 -6.13
C ARG A 133 9.33 -18.45 -6.61
N ILE A 134 8.21 -18.61 -7.31
CA ILE A 134 7.35 -17.52 -7.76
C ILE A 134 6.89 -16.60 -6.61
N ALA A 135 6.57 -17.16 -5.42
CA ALA A 135 6.14 -16.38 -4.29
C ALA A 135 7.31 -15.64 -3.63
N ALA A 136 8.51 -16.24 -3.62
CA ALA A 136 9.71 -15.59 -3.11
C ALA A 136 10.09 -14.39 -3.98
N ASP A 137 10.18 -14.57 -5.29
CA ASP A 137 10.52 -13.52 -6.26
C ASP A 137 9.46 -12.42 -6.27
N TYR A 138 8.18 -12.78 -6.25
CA TYR A 138 7.11 -11.77 -6.14
C TYR A 138 7.26 -10.90 -4.88
N ASN A 139 7.51 -11.50 -3.72
CA ASN A 139 7.70 -10.73 -2.47
C ASN A 139 8.95 -9.83 -2.49
N GLU A 140 9.98 -10.23 -3.25
CA GLU A 140 11.20 -9.43 -3.39
C GLU A 140 10.98 -8.19 -4.26
N PHE A 141 10.24 -8.33 -5.37
CA PHE A 141 10.17 -7.29 -6.41
C PHE A 141 8.86 -6.52 -6.46
N MET A 142 7.78 -6.98 -5.83
CA MET A 142 6.45 -6.34 -5.90
C MET A 142 6.39 -4.94 -5.28
N GLY A 143 7.32 -4.61 -4.40
CA GLY A 143 7.25 -3.40 -3.58
C GLY A 143 7.74 -2.11 -4.25
N ALA A 144 8.19 -2.13 -5.49
CA ALA A 144 8.83 -0.98 -6.14
C ALA A 144 7.87 0.24 -6.25
N VAL A 145 6.63 0.01 -6.68
CA VAL A 145 5.61 1.07 -6.81
C VAL A 145 5.22 1.64 -5.45
N ASP A 146 4.98 0.77 -4.46
CA ASP A 146 4.66 1.20 -3.10
C ASP A 146 5.79 2.01 -2.45
N GLN A 147 7.05 1.62 -2.70
CA GLN A 147 8.23 2.35 -2.23
C GLN A 147 8.33 3.73 -2.92
N HIS A 148 8.09 3.79 -4.22
CA HIS A 148 8.05 5.06 -4.95
C HIS A 148 6.97 5.98 -4.38
N ASP A 149 5.75 5.49 -4.15
CA ASP A 149 4.65 6.26 -3.57
C ASP A 149 4.93 6.70 -2.14
N ALA A 150 5.56 5.86 -1.33
CA ALA A 150 5.99 6.22 0.02
C ALA A 150 7.06 7.32 0.00
N LEU A 151 8.04 7.22 -0.89
CA LEU A 151 9.04 8.26 -1.10
C LEU A 151 8.38 9.56 -1.58
N ARG A 152 7.49 9.50 -2.56
CA ARG A 152 6.76 10.66 -3.06
C ARG A 152 5.97 11.35 -1.94
N GLY A 153 5.26 10.59 -1.11
CA GLY A 153 4.46 11.12 0.00
C GLY A 153 5.28 11.69 1.16
N SER A 154 6.56 11.30 1.32
CA SER A 154 7.39 11.75 2.47
C SER A 154 7.87 13.21 2.35
N ALA A 155 7.99 13.74 1.14
CA ALA A 155 8.38 15.14 0.88
C ALA A 155 7.69 15.62 -0.41
N SER A 156 6.36 15.73 -0.36
CA SER A 156 5.56 16.20 -1.50
C SER A 156 5.51 17.72 -1.52
N CYS A 157 5.67 18.29 -2.70
CA CYS A 157 5.47 19.72 -2.96
C CYS A 157 4.01 20.04 -3.37
N SER A 158 3.10 19.06 -3.29
CA SER A 158 1.71 19.21 -3.71
C SER A 158 0.97 20.26 -2.89
N GLN A 159 0.28 21.17 -3.59
CA GLN A 159 -0.55 22.22 -3.00
C GLN A 159 -2.00 22.04 -3.41
N MET A 160 -2.92 22.41 -2.51
CA MET A 160 -4.34 22.44 -2.83
C MET A 160 -4.63 23.48 -3.90
N SER A 161 -5.35 23.08 -4.94
CA SER A 161 -5.75 23.96 -6.05
C SER A 161 -7.11 23.57 -6.59
N MET A 162 -7.87 24.56 -7.02
CA MET A 162 -9.16 24.36 -7.69
C MET A 162 -8.98 23.92 -9.17
N LYS A 163 -7.80 24.05 -9.72
CA LYS A 163 -7.52 23.67 -11.12
C LYS A 163 -7.09 22.21 -11.17
N TRP A 164 -7.81 21.41 -11.92
CA TRP A 164 -7.59 19.94 -12.01
C TRP A 164 -6.18 19.54 -12.46
N TRP A 165 -5.57 20.32 -13.37
CA TRP A 165 -4.25 20.01 -13.92
C TRP A 165 -3.10 20.26 -12.91
N HIS A 166 -3.30 21.11 -11.90
CA HIS A 166 -2.29 21.32 -10.85
C HIS A 166 -1.97 20.01 -10.10
N ALA A 167 -2.97 19.19 -9.83
CA ALA A 167 -2.73 17.91 -9.17
C ALA A 167 -1.81 17.00 -9.99
N LEU A 168 -2.00 16.99 -11.32
CA LEU A 168 -1.12 16.24 -12.24
C LEU A 168 0.27 16.84 -12.29
N PHE A 169 0.40 18.17 -12.39
CA PHE A 169 1.67 18.87 -12.41
C PHE A 169 2.50 18.59 -11.15
N TRP A 170 1.92 18.73 -9.98
CA TRP A 170 2.60 18.45 -8.72
C TRP A 170 2.97 16.97 -8.59
N TRP A 171 2.12 16.08 -9.04
CA TRP A 171 2.42 14.65 -9.06
C TRP A 171 3.64 14.34 -9.95
N MET A 172 3.72 14.93 -11.13
CA MET A 172 4.86 14.75 -12.03
C MET A 172 6.16 15.33 -11.44
N LEU A 173 6.08 16.48 -10.79
CA LEU A 173 7.23 17.08 -10.10
C LEU A 173 7.72 16.22 -8.95
N ASP A 174 6.80 15.72 -8.10
CA ASP A 174 7.12 14.80 -7.02
C ASP A 174 7.77 13.51 -7.54
N ALA A 175 7.26 12.96 -8.65
CA ALA A 175 7.83 11.77 -9.29
C ALA A 175 9.24 12.02 -9.83
N ALA A 176 9.47 13.17 -10.47
CA ALA A 176 10.80 13.58 -10.96
C ALA A 176 11.80 13.69 -9.80
N MET A 177 11.40 14.28 -8.66
CA MET A 177 12.23 14.39 -7.46
C MET A 177 12.57 13.03 -6.85
N VAL A 178 11.61 12.05 -6.87
CA VAL A 178 11.89 10.68 -6.42
C VAL A 178 12.89 10.01 -7.35
N ASN A 179 12.72 10.14 -8.66
CA ASN A 179 13.63 9.56 -9.63
C ASN A 179 15.05 10.13 -9.50
N ALA A 180 15.17 11.45 -9.34
CA ALA A 180 16.45 12.11 -9.09
C ALA A 180 17.13 11.57 -7.82
N TYR A 181 16.37 11.43 -6.73
CA TYR A 181 16.88 10.85 -5.49
C TYR A 181 17.33 9.39 -5.65
N CYS A 182 16.60 8.59 -6.40
CA CYS A 182 16.98 7.21 -6.68
C CYS A 182 18.31 7.13 -7.45
N VAL A 183 18.49 7.97 -8.47
CA VAL A 183 19.74 8.05 -9.23
C VAL A 183 20.90 8.52 -8.36
N TYR A 184 20.68 9.57 -7.56
CA TYR A 184 21.66 10.08 -6.60
C TYR A 184 22.07 8.98 -5.61
N SER A 185 21.10 8.31 -4.98
CA SER A 185 21.35 7.25 -4.01
C SER A 185 22.11 6.06 -4.62
N PHE A 186 21.81 5.72 -5.88
CA PHE A 186 22.53 4.69 -6.60
C PHE A 186 24.00 5.11 -6.86
N ALA A 187 24.23 6.33 -7.29
CA ALA A 187 25.56 6.87 -7.55
C ALA A 187 26.41 6.92 -6.27
N GLU A 188 25.85 7.39 -5.15
CA GLU A 188 26.54 7.42 -3.86
C GLU A 188 26.92 6.01 -3.38
N LYS A 189 26.00 5.05 -3.43
CA LYS A 189 26.27 3.66 -3.08
C LYS A 189 27.33 3.02 -3.96
N LYS A 190 27.31 3.31 -5.27
CA LYS A 190 28.35 2.83 -6.20
C LYS A 190 29.72 3.42 -5.86
N ALA A 191 29.76 4.63 -5.34
CA ALA A 191 30.98 5.27 -4.85
C ALA A 191 31.34 4.88 -3.40
N SER A 192 30.66 3.88 -2.81
CA SER A 192 30.84 3.43 -1.42
C SER A 192 30.60 4.54 -0.38
N ARG A 193 29.73 5.50 -0.71
CA ARG A 193 29.30 6.57 0.18
C ARG A 193 27.86 6.33 0.64
N GLU A 194 27.54 6.75 1.87
CA GLU A 194 26.17 6.69 2.37
C GLU A 194 25.37 7.86 1.77
N PRO A 195 24.27 7.61 1.07
CA PRO A 195 23.46 8.69 0.51
C PRO A 195 22.83 9.54 1.60
N ALA A 196 22.75 10.85 1.38
CA ALA A 196 22.03 11.74 2.26
C ALA A 196 20.55 11.32 2.37
N ARG A 197 19.91 11.66 3.48
CA ARG A 197 18.47 11.46 3.64
C ARG A 197 17.73 12.27 2.58
N ARG A 198 16.54 11.79 2.20
CA ARG A 198 15.76 12.40 1.12
C ARG A 198 15.38 13.86 1.40
N ASP A 199 15.01 14.19 2.65
CA ASP A 199 14.70 15.57 3.05
C ASP A 199 15.88 16.51 2.82
N VAL A 200 17.09 16.09 3.18
CA VAL A 200 18.33 16.83 2.95
C VAL A 200 18.62 16.99 1.46
N PHE A 201 18.48 15.91 0.68
CA PHE A 201 18.65 15.97 -0.78
C PHE A 201 17.68 16.95 -1.44
N VAL A 202 16.41 16.96 -1.02
CA VAL A 202 15.42 17.90 -1.57
C VAL A 202 15.76 19.35 -1.21
N GLU A 203 16.21 19.60 0.03
CA GLU A 203 16.69 20.94 0.44
C GLU A 203 17.89 21.38 -0.40
N ASP A 204 18.86 20.52 -0.63
CA ASP A 204 20.05 20.82 -1.42
C ASP A 204 19.67 21.17 -2.87
N VAL A 205 18.77 20.41 -3.49
CA VAL A 205 18.24 20.71 -4.84
C VAL A 205 17.53 22.06 -4.87
N ILE A 206 16.72 22.39 -3.87
CA ILE A 206 16.02 23.68 -3.79
C ILE A 206 17.04 24.83 -3.67
N LEU A 207 18.04 24.69 -2.82
CA LEU A 207 19.09 25.69 -2.64
C LEU A 207 19.87 25.94 -3.95
N GLU A 208 20.22 24.86 -4.64
CA GLU A 208 20.92 24.95 -5.93
C GLU A 208 20.06 25.62 -7.01
N LEU A 209 18.80 25.24 -7.13
CA LEU A 209 17.88 25.83 -8.12
C LEU A 209 17.53 27.29 -7.84
N THR A 210 17.53 27.72 -6.58
CA THR A 210 17.21 29.10 -6.19
C THR A 210 18.45 30.01 -6.13
N GLY A 211 19.65 29.44 -6.25
CA GLY A 211 20.91 30.17 -6.11
C GLY A 211 21.18 30.62 -4.66
N LEU A 212 20.49 30.08 -3.68
CA LEU A 212 20.74 30.39 -2.28
C LEU A 212 21.91 29.55 -1.77
N SER A 213 22.99 30.19 -1.37
CA SER A 213 24.24 29.53 -0.97
C SER A 213 24.21 28.93 0.45
N GLU A 214 23.26 29.29 1.26
CA GLU A 214 23.18 28.85 2.67
C GLU A 214 21.81 28.30 3.01
N ARG A 215 21.81 27.18 3.73
CA ARG A 215 20.61 26.69 4.41
C ARG A 215 20.18 27.73 5.45
N VAL A 216 19.05 28.35 5.24
CA VAL A 216 18.39 29.11 6.31
C VAL A 216 18.03 28.08 7.38
N LYS A 217 18.90 27.94 8.39
CA LYS A 217 18.54 27.13 9.57
C LYS A 217 17.29 27.78 10.15
N PRO A 218 16.15 27.09 10.22
CA PRO A 218 15.02 27.63 10.95
C PRO A 218 15.51 27.93 12.36
N GLU A 219 15.37 29.16 12.81
CA GLU A 219 15.84 29.64 14.13
C GLU A 219 15.25 28.82 15.29
N THR A 220 14.22 28.10 15.02
CA THR A 220 13.69 27.02 15.87
C THR A 220 13.23 25.91 14.95
N PRO A 221 13.60 24.63 15.18
CA PRO A 221 12.91 23.55 14.54
C PRO A 221 11.43 23.78 14.89
N LEU A 222 10.60 24.07 13.91
CA LEU A 222 9.16 23.89 14.05
C LEU A 222 9.02 22.48 14.59
N ALA A 223 8.86 22.40 15.91
CA ALA A 223 8.62 21.13 16.57
C ALA A 223 7.44 20.58 15.80
N THR A 224 7.71 19.66 14.87
CA THR A 224 6.64 18.84 14.32
C THR A 224 5.88 18.41 15.55
N PRO A 225 4.59 18.78 15.68
CA PRO A 225 3.87 18.40 16.86
C PRO A 225 4.03 16.91 16.92
N LYS A 226 4.93 16.44 17.81
CA LYS A 226 5.10 15.02 18.09
C LYS A 226 3.67 14.62 18.36
N ARG A 227 3.07 13.88 17.43
CA ARG A 227 1.75 13.30 17.62
C ARG A 227 1.85 12.61 18.96
N ARG A 228 1.48 13.36 20.03
CA ARG A 228 1.57 12.90 21.41
C ARG A 228 0.89 11.56 21.37
N ARG A 229 1.64 10.48 21.59
CA ARG A 229 1.05 9.20 21.91
C ARG A 229 0.18 9.51 23.10
N ARG A 230 -1.12 9.61 22.86
CA ARG A 230 -2.11 9.79 23.90
C ARG A 230 -1.96 8.55 24.76
N THR A 231 -1.31 8.74 25.90
CA THR A 231 -1.30 7.73 26.94
C THR A 231 -2.75 7.55 27.36
N ASP A 232 -3.22 6.32 27.35
CA ASP A 232 -4.48 5.92 27.93
C ASP A 232 -4.41 6.11 29.47
N ALA A 233 -4.23 7.34 29.92
CA ALA A 233 -4.46 7.67 31.30
C ALA A 233 -5.97 7.56 31.52
N ARG A 234 -6.40 6.43 32.05
CA ARG A 234 -7.73 6.32 32.64
C ARG A 234 -7.92 7.54 33.52
N TRP A 235 -8.93 8.39 33.24
CA TRP A 235 -9.37 9.46 34.13
C TRP A 235 -8.55 10.76 34.22
N GLY A 236 -7.78 11.09 33.29
CA GLY A 236 -7.10 12.37 33.16
C GLY A 236 -6.84 12.68 31.71
N ILE A 237 -7.74 12.25 30.84
CA ILE A 237 -7.60 12.46 29.41
C ILE A 237 -8.00 13.90 29.14
N ASP A 238 -7.01 14.74 28.92
CA ASP A 238 -7.19 15.90 28.08
C ASP A 238 -7.68 15.40 26.72
N CYS A 239 -8.99 15.36 26.54
CA CYS A 239 -9.62 15.07 25.27
C CYS A 239 -9.45 16.27 24.35
N CYS A 240 -8.20 16.62 24.05
CA CYS A 240 -7.87 17.86 23.34
C CYS A 240 -8.37 17.89 21.90
N ASP A 241 -8.87 16.77 21.36
CA ASP A 241 -9.48 16.75 20.03
C ASP A 241 -10.45 15.57 19.88
N PRO A 242 -11.62 15.65 20.52
CA PRO A 242 -12.63 14.61 20.41
C PRO A 242 -13.22 14.61 19.00
N ARG A 243 -12.99 13.53 18.24
CA ARG A 243 -13.53 13.37 16.89
C ARG A 243 -14.61 12.30 16.88
N PRO A 244 -15.77 12.57 16.27
CA PRO A 244 -16.79 11.55 16.11
C PRO A 244 -16.33 10.48 15.12
N GLU A 245 -16.39 9.21 15.52
CA GLU A 245 -16.18 8.05 14.68
C GLU A 245 -17.51 7.35 14.39
N SER A 246 -17.72 6.85 13.18
CA SER A 246 -18.85 5.99 12.89
C SER A 246 -18.63 4.58 13.46
N TYR A 247 -19.69 4.00 14.03
CA TYR A 247 -19.65 2.66 14.60
C TYR A 247 -20.67 1.74 13.92
N ARG A 248 -20.30 0.47 13.72
CA ARG A 248 -21.15 -0.48 12.97
C ARG A 248 -22.51 -0.75 13.61
N LYS A 249 -22.57 -0.82 14.96
CA LYS A 249 -23.80 -1.12 15.71
C LYS A 249 -24.33 0.17 16.35
N ARG A 250 -25.65 0.36 16.30
CA ARG A 250 -26.28 1.45 17.06
C ARG A 250 -26.22 1.16 18.56
N LYS A 251 -25.76 2.12 19.35
CA LYS A 251 -25.80 2.06 20.82
C LYS A 251 -26.49 3.31 21.37
N ARG A 252 -26.96 3.25 22.61
CA ARG A 252 -27.59 4.38 23.30
C ARG A 252 -26.56 5.50 23.54
N CYS A 253 -26.99 6.76 23.38
CA CYS A 253 -26.20 7.91 23.79
C CYS A 253 -26.11 7.92 25.32
N ALA A 254 -24.89 8.02 25.87
CA ALA A 254 -24.68 7.98 27.31
C ALA A 254 -25.46 9.09 28.04
N LEU A 255 -25.36 10.34 27.60
CA LEU A 255 -26.04 11.46 28.24
C LEU A 255 -27.57 11.46 28.04
N CYS A 256 -28.07 11.06 26.86
CA CYS A 256 -29.54 10.95 26.71
C CYS A 256 -30.12 9.91 27.66
N SER A 257 -29.40 8.84 27.94
CA SER A 257 -29.85 7.78 28.88
C SER A 257 -29.77 8.23 30.34
N GLU A 258 -28.77 9.04 30.70
CA GLU A 258 -28.58 9.49 32.09
C GLU A 258 -29.41 10.72 32.47
N LEU A 259 -29.51 11.70 31.56
CA LEU A 259 -30.12 13.01 31.89
C LEU A 259 -31.56 13.17 31.41
N GLU A 260 -31.93 12.51 30.33
CA GLU A 260 -33.24 12.74 29.68
C GLU A 260 -34.15 11.51 29.70
N ASP A 261 -33.66 10.37 30.22
CA ASP A 261 -34.35 9.06 30.18
C ASP A 261 -34.88 8.69 28.77
N LYS A 262 -34.18 9.18 27.73
CA LYS A 262 -34.52 8.96 26.33
C LYS A 262 -33.64 7.93 25.69
N GLU A 263 -34.22 6.96 24.98
CA GLU A 263 -33.51 5.93 24.24
C GLU A 263 -33.09 6.41 22.85
N ASN A 264 -32.04 7.25 22.78
CA ASN A 264 -31.49 7.73 21.52
C ASN A 264 -30.37 6.80 21.03
N LYS A 265 -30.69 5.93 20.06
CA LYS A 265 -29.71 4.96 19.46
C LYS A 265 -28.94 5.57 18.30
N ILE A 266 -27.66 5.69 18.44
CA ILE A 266 -26.74 6.36 17.51
C ILE A 266 -25.65 5.42 17.00
N LYS A 267 -25.08 5.75 15.84
CA LYS A 267 -23.91 5.06 15.26
C LYS A 267 -22.59 5.78 15.52
N GLN A 268 -22.62 6.92 16.20
CA GLN A 268 -21.44 7.73 16.47
C GLN A 268 -20.89 7.45 17.87
N ARG A 269 -19.59 7.46 17.99
CA ARG A 269 -18.86 7.41 19.26
C ARG A 269 -17.66 8.36 19.20
N CYS A 270 -17.15 8.75 20.34
CA CYS A 270 -15.88 9.46 20.38
C CYS A 270 -14.72 8.55 20.01
N GLY A 271 -13.87 8.97 19.09
CA GLY A 271 -12.67 8.23 18.67
C GLY A 271 -11.66 8.05 19.80
N VAL A 272 -11.74 8.87 20.84
CA VAL A 272 -10.80 8.90 21.96
C VAL A 272 -11.33 8.11 23.15
N CYS A 273 -12.39 8.61 23.82
CA CYS A 273 -12.94 7.97 25.01
C CYS A 273 -13.87 6.77 24.70
N LYS A 274 -14.15 6.54 23.41
CA LYS A 274 -14.99 5.45 22.89
C LYS A 274 -16.44 5.46 23.39
N THR A 275 -16.87 6.53 24.06
CA THR A 275 -18.24 6.73 24.53
C THR A 275 -19.17 7.06 23.37
N HIS A 276 -20.39 6.49 23.37
CA HIS A 276 -21.40 6.76 22.35
C HIS A 276 -22.20 7.99 22.71
N LEU A 277 -22.13 9.03 21.89
CA LEU A 277 -22.71 10.36 22.13
C LEU A 277 -23.42 10.86 20.88
N CYS A 278 -24.63 11.36 21.02
CA CYS A 278 -25.32 12.04 19.93
C CYS A 278 -24.67 13.40 19.66
N ARG A 279 -25.00 13.98 18.52
CA ARG A 279 -24.40 15.26 18.07
C ARG A 279 -24.62 16.40 19.08
N ALA A 280 -25.77 16.42 19.71
CA ALA A 280 -26.12 17.47 20.73
C ALA A 280 -25.27 17.32 22.00
N HIS A 281 -24.97 16.09 22.42
CA HIS A 281 -24.24 15.79 23.65
C HIS A 281 -22.75 15.59 23.50
N PHE A 282 -22.25 15.65 22.27
CA PHE A 282 -20.83 15.38 22.01
C PHE A 282 -19.89 16.44 22.63
N GLY A 283 -20.24 17.73 22.46
CA GLY A 283 -19.51 18.83 23.09
C GLY A 283 -19.70 18.83 24.60
N THR A 284 -20.95 18.76 25.07
CA THR A 284 -21.30 18.80 26.51
C THR A 284 -20.57 17.71 27.32
N TRP A 285 -20.38 16.53 26.74
CA TRP A 285 -19.62 15.44 27.38
C TRP A 285 -18.14 15.76 27.52
N HIS A 286 -17.55 16.41 26.54
CA HIS A 286 -16.11 16.67 26.50
C HIS A 286 -15.70 17.98 27.17
N ASP A 287 -16.59 18.99 27.15
CA ASP A 287 -16.32 20.33 27.67
C ASP A 287 -16.96 20.56 29.07
N GLY A 288 -17.83 19.67 29.49
CA GLY A 288 -18.59 19.82 30.73
C GLY A 288 -17.96 19.18 31.96
N PRO A 289 -18.44 19.55 33.16
CA PRO A 289 -17.96 19.02 34.44
C PRO A 289 -18.25 17.53 34.64
N LEU A 290 -19.09 16.93 33.80
CA LEU A 290 -19.44 15.51 33.83
C LEU A 290 -18.31 14.59 33.35
N ASN A 291 -17.25 15.11 32.73
CA ASN A 291 -16.07 14.36 32.32
C ASN A 291 -15.13 14.01 33.51
N ARG A 292 -15.54 14.30 34.73
CA ARG A 292 -14.77 14.06 35.96
C ARG A 292 -15.23 12.84 36.77
N ARG A 293 -16.03 11.95 36.17
CA ARG A 293 -16.41 10.67 36.82
C ARG A 293 -15.88 9.45 36.13
#